data_3243318c78b3406dad486df091855e21
#
_entry.id   3243318c78b3406dad486df091855e21
#
_cell.length_a   1.000
_cell.length_b   1.000
_cell.length_c   1.000
_cell.angle_alpha   90.00
_cell.angle_beta   90.00
_cell.angle_gamma   90.00
#
_symmetry.space_group_name_H-M   'P 1'
#
loop_
_entity.id
_entity.type
_entity.pdbx_description
1 polymer ?
#
loop_
_entity_poly.entity_id
_entity_poly.type
_entity_poly.pdbx_seq_one_letter_code
_entity_poly.pdbx_strand_id
1 'polypeptide(L)'
;MSQYLTFILVNKANPEIKIDLGYWCTSIARSIGWNFHGIFAGTGDNSVKLEIETLKSYIATIHDGIEDYKKNLHEEQEKRRDNFDLYLKAQTEVVINAIKEDIENCDEAIADWKEEINTWSSVESKLNYILEIISENSEEWELEYSNA
;
A
#
# COMPACT_ATOMS: atom_id res chain seq x y z
N MET A 1 -7.61 5.13 16.67
CA MET A 1 -7.80 6.22 15.69
C MET A 1 -6.70 6.16 14.65
N SER A 2 -7.04 6.07 13.39
CA SER A 2 -6.03 6.19 12.35
C SER A 2 -5.66 7.66 12.21
N GLN A 3 -4.38 7.94 12.36
CA GLN A 3 -3.84 9.26 12.10
C GLN A 3 -3.36 9.31 10.65
N TYR A 4 -3.47 10.46 10.06
CA TYR A 4 -3.01 10.70 8.70
C TYR A 4 -1.90 11.73 8.71
N LEU A 5 -0.93 11.53 7.85
CA LEU A 5 0.14 12.49 7.58
C LEU A 5 -0.05 13.06 6.19
N THR A 6 0.19 14.35 6.06
CA THR A 6 0.24 15.01 4.75
C THR A 6 1.67 15.00 4.26
N PHE A 7 1.89 14.54 3.03
CA PHE A 7 3.19 14.58 2.38
C PHE A 7 3.21 15.68 1.33
N ILE A 8 4.28 16.45 1.33
CA ILE A 8 4.49 17.55 0.38
C ILE A 8 5.89 17.44 -0.17
N LEU A 9 6.01 17.51 -1.49
CA LEU A 9 7.28 17.56 -2.17
C LEU A 9 7.65 19.04 -2.38
N VAL A 10 8.76 19.46 -1.82
CA VAL A 10 9.20 20.87 -1.84
C VAL A 10 10.45 21.04 -2.68
N ASN A 11 10.44 22.02 -3.56
CA ASN A 11 11.63 22.37 -4.33
C ASN A 11 12.58 23.20 -3.48
N LYS A 12 13.81 22.73 -3.28
CA LYS A 12 14.83 23.39 -2.45
C LYS A 12 15.29 24.72 -3.03
N ALA A 13 15.39 24.79 -4.35
CA ALA A 13 15.84 26.00 -5.04
C ALA A 13 14.77 27.11 -4.94
N ASN A 14 13.51 26.73 -4.92
CA ASN A 14 12.38 27.64 -4.77
C ASN A 14 11.32 27.02 -3.87
N PRO A 15 11.40 27.23 -2.52
CA PRO A 15 10.48 26.61 -1.54
C PRO A 15 9.01 26.97 -1.73
N GLU A 16 8.68 27.94 -2.57
CA GLU A 16 7.28 28.25 -2.89
C GLU A 16 6.67 27.21 -3.82
N ILE A 17 7.51 26.49 -4.57
CA ILE A 17 7.05 25.41 -5.46
C ILE A 17 6.88 24.15 -4.61
N LYS A 18 5.63 23.78 -4.37
CA LYS A 18 5.24 22.62 -3.57
C LYS A 18 4.25 21.76 -4.33
N ILE A 19 4.41 20.45 -4.19
CA ILE A 19 3.46 19.47 -4.76
C ILE A 19 2.85 18.71 -3.61
N ASP A 20 1.55 18.84 -3.44
CA ASP A 20 0.80 18.16 -2.39
C ASP A 20 0.55 16.71 -2.83
N LEU A 21 1.06 15.75 -2.06
CA LEU A 21 0.90 14.33 -2.32
C LEU A 21 -0.29 13.74 -1.56
N GLY A 22 -1.00 14.57 -0.80
CA GLY A 22 -2.21 14.17 -0.09
C GLY A 22 -1.97 13.52 1.27
N TYR A 23 -3.04 12.97 1.81
CA TYR A 23 -3.04 12.32 3.12
C TYR A 23 -2.70 10.85 2.99
N TRP A 24 -1.84 10.39 3.87
CA TRP A 24 -1.42 8.98 3.90
C TRP A 24 -1.67 8.43 5.30
N CYS A 25 -2.22 7.23 5.38
CA CYS A 25 -2.40 6.54 6.64
C CYS A 25 -1.06 6.39 7.36
N THR A 26 -1.05 6.57 8.68
CA THR A 26 0.18 6.53 9.49
C THR A 26 0.97 5.24 9.31
N SER A 27 0.30 4.09 9.19
CA SER A 27 0.98 2.81 8.98
C SER A 27 1.73 2.77 7.66
N ILE A 28 1.15 3.30 6.59
CA ILE A 28 1.79 3.40 5.28
C ILE A 28 2.92 4.44 5.32
N ALA A 29 2.67 5.57 5.95
CA ALA A 29 3.67 6.62 6.11
C ALA A 29 4.89 6.14 6.91
N ARG A 30 4.69 5.34 7.96
CA ARG A 30 5.79 4.73 8.72
C ARG A 30 6.60 3.74 7.87
N SER A 31 5.92 2.96 7.05
CA SER A 31 6.59 2.03 6.14
C SER A 31 7.48 2.78 5.15
N ILE A 32 6.99 3.89 4.61
CA ILE A 32 7.78 4.79 3.76
C ILE A 32 8.94 5.39 4.55
N GLY A 33 8.69 5.88 5.75
CA GLY A 33 9.67 6.53 6.59
C GLY A 33 10.83 5.63 7.00
N TRP A 34 10.57 4.36 7.22
CA TRP A 34 11.62 3.38 7.54
C TRP A 34 12.57 3.17 6.37
N ASN A 35 12.05 3.27 5.14
CA ASN A 35 12.86 3.14 3.94
C ASN A 35 13.57 4.45 3.57
N PHE A 36 13.01 5.59 3.99
CA PHE A 36 13.63 6.91 3.87
C PHE A 36 14.14 7.33 5.25
N HIS A 37 15.35 6.96 5.55
CA HIS A 37 16.01 7.21 6.83
C HIS A 37 15.78 8.62 7.32
N GLY A 38 15.16 8.79 8.47
CA GLY A 38 15.06 10.04 9.18
C GLY A 38 13.67 10.64 9.33
N ILE A 39 12.70 10.30 8.49
CA ILE A 39 11.34 10.87 8.64
C ILE A 39 10.73 10.51 10.00
N PHE A 40 10.92 9.26 10.45
CA PHE A 40 10.38 8.78 11.72
C PHE A 40 11.46 8.25 12.67
N ALA A 41 12.71 8.55 12.41
CA ALA A 41 13.84 8.02 13.19
C ALA A 41 14.15 8.84 14.44
N GLY A 42 13.25 9.69 14.89
CA GLY A 42 13.43 10.51 16.09
C GLY A 42 14.43 11.65 15.93
N THR A 43 14.75 12.02 14.70
CA THR A 43 15.66 13.13 14.40
C THR A 43 15.03 14.50 14.63
N GLY A 44 13.71 14.57 14.76
CA GLY A 44 12.97 15.83 14.88
C GLY A 44 12.81 16.56 13.55
N ASP A 45 13.40 16.10 12.49
CA ASP A 45 13.28 16.69 11.16
C ASP A 45 11.97 16.27 10.50
N ASN A 46 11.29 17.25 9.89
CA ASN A 46 10.05 17.04 9.14
C ASN A 46 10.28 16.82 7.66
N SER A 47 11.54 16.74 7.23
CA SER A 47 11.88 16.55 5.84
C SER A 47 12.98 15.52 5.67
N VAL A 48 13.03 14.91 4.50
CA VAL A 48 14.06 13.97 4.12
C VAL A 48 14.47 14.20 2.67
N LYS A 49 15.76 14.08 2.41
CA LYS A 49 16.27 14.11 1.04
C LYS A 49 15.87 12.82 0.34
N LEU A 50 15.25 12.94 -0.82
CA LEU A 50 14.88 11.78 -1.62
C LEU A 50 16.07 11.34 -2.48
N GLU A 51 16.42 10.07 -2.33
CA GLU A 51 17.44 9.43 -3.16
C GLU A 51 16.76 8.49 -4.15
N ILE A 52 17.09 8.64 -5.43
CA ILE A 52 16.44 7.91 -6.53
C ILE A 52 16.58 6.40 -6.33
N GLU A 53 17.76 5.92 -5.99
CA GLU A 53 18.01 4.47 -5.84
C GLU A 53 17.23 3.88 -4.65
N THR A 54 17.14 4.60 -3.55
CA THR A 54 16.34 4.18 -2.37
C THR A 54 14.86 4.13 -2.75
N LEU A 55 14.36 5.12 -3.47
CA LEU A 55 12.97 5.16 -3.91
C LEU A 55 12.65 4.02 -4.87
N LYS A 56 13.51 3.76 -5.84
CA LYS A 56 13.34 2.63 -6.77
C LYS A 56 13.30 1.29 -6.04
N SER A 57 14.19 1.09 -5.07
CA SER A 57 14.24 -0.12 -4.27
C SER A 57 12.95 -0.31 -3.47
N TYR A 58 12.45 0.76 -2.88
CA TYR A 58 11.21 0.73 -2.12
C TYR A 58 10.00 0.43 -3.01
N ILE A 59 9.91 1.05 -4.18
CA ILE A 59 8.86 0.79 -5.16
C ILE A 59 8.88 -0.68 -5.58
N ALA A 60 10.06 -1.24 -5.84
CA ALA A 60 10.20 -2.66 -6.19
C ALA A 60 9.69 -3.57 -5.07
N THR A 61 9.99 -3.25 -3.81
CA THR A 61 9.51 -4.00 -2.65
C THR A 61 7.98 -3.96 -2.57
N ILE A 62 7.37 -2.81 -2.79
CA ILE A 62 5.91 -2.65 -2.81
C ILE A 62 5.29 -3.45 -3.95
N HIS A 63 5.89 -3.38 -5.13
CA HIS A 63 5.41 -4.13 -6.31
C HIS A 63 5.40 -5.63 -6.03
N ASP A 64 6.47 -6.16 -5.48
CA ASP A 64 6.58 -7.58 -5.12
C ASP A 64 5.52 -7.97 -4.08
N GLY A 65 5.28 -7.11 -3.09
CA GLY A 65 4.24 -7.31 -2.10
C GLY A 65 2.85 -7.37 -2.72
N ILE A 66 2.56 -6.50 -3.69
CA ILE A 66 1.28 -6.49 -4.41
C ILE A 66 1.11 -7.80 -5.21
N GLU A 67 2.16 -8.27 -5.86
CA GLU A 67 2.11 -9.55 -6.59
C GLU A 67 1.83 -10.73 -5.65
N ASP A 68 2.41 -10.73 -4.45
CA ASP A 68 2.10 -11.74 -3.44
C ASP A 68 0.64 -11.66 -2.98
N TYR A 69 0.08 -10.46 -2.80
CA TYR A 69 -1.32 -10.28 -2.44
C TYR A 69 -2.25 -10.78 -3.56
N LYS A 70 -1.90 -10.54 -4.82
CA LYS A 70 -2.65 -11.06 -5.97
C LYS A 70 -2.66 -12.59 -5.99
N LYS A 71 -1.53 -13.20 -5.64
CA LYS A 71 -1.43 -14.64 -5.51
C LYS A 71 -2.33 -15.18 -4.42
N ASN A 72 -2.32 -14.52 -3.24
CA ASN A 72 -3.20 -14.89 -2.12
C ASN A 72 -4.67 -14.74 -2.49
N LEU A 73 -5.02 -13.68 -3.21
CA LEU A 73 -6.37 -13.47 -3.72
C LEU A 73 -6.80 -14.61 -4.64
N HIS A 74 -5.92 -15.00 -5.56
CA HIS A 74 -6.20 -16.10 -6.50
C HIS A 74 -6.42 -17.42 -5.76
N GLU A 75 -5.61 -17.71 -4.75
CA GLU A 75 -5.75 -18.92 -3.93
C GLU A 75 -7.10 -18.95 -3.18
N GLU A 76 -7.55 -17.81 -2.63
CA GLU A 76 -8.86 -17.71 -2.00
C GLU A 76 -10.01 -17.88 -3.01
N GLN A 77 -9.86 -17.33 -4.20
CA GLN A 77 -10.85 -17.50 -5.28
C GLN A 77 -10.98 -18.95 -5.72
N GLU A 78 -9.86 -19.68 -5.81
CA GLU A 78 -9.88 -21.11 -6.13
C GLU A 78 -10.53 -21.92 -5.01
N LYS A 79 -10.19 -21.61 -3.75
CA LYS A 79 -10.77 -22.24 -2.57
C LYS A 79 -12.30 -22.03 -2.53
N ARG A 80 -12.76 -20.84 -2.84
CA ARG A 80 -14.18 -20.54 -2.92
C ARG A 80 -14.85 -21.36 -4.01
N ARG A 81 -14.23 -21.48 -5.18
CA ARG A 81 -14.75 -22.27 -6.30
C ARG A 81 -14.89 -23.73 -5.89
N ASP A 82 -13.89 -24.30 -5.24
CA ASP A 82 -13.90 -25.69 -4.79
C ASP A 82 -15.02 -25.91 -3.74
N ASN A 83 -15.20 -24.99 -2.82
CA ASN A 83 -16.28 -25.04 -1.84
C ASN A 83 -17.66 -24.94 -2.50
N PHE A 84 -17.79 -24.12 -3.53
CA PHE A 84 -19.03 -24.01 -4.29
C PHE A 84 -19.37 -25.33 -5.01
N ASP A 85 -18.39 -25.98 -5.59
CA ASP A 85 -18.56 -27.31 -6.21
C ASP A 85 -19.02 -28.35 -5.17
N LEU A 86 -18.47 -28.33 -3.96
CA LEU A 86 -18.90 -29.18 -2.87
C LEU A 86 -20.33 -28.85 -2.43
N TYR A 87 -20.68 -27.55 -2.39
CA TYR A 87 -22.02 -27.09 -2.05
C TYR A 87 -23.07 -27.71 -3.00
N LEU A 88 -22.78 -27.73 -4.29
CA LEU A 88 -23.69 -28.28 -5.31
C LEU A 88 -23.91 -29.79 -5.16
N LYS A 89 -22.98 -30.49 -4.52
CA LYS A 89 -23.04 -31.94 -4.31
C LYS A 89 -23.55 -32.33 -2.92
N ALA A 90 -23.65 -31.36 -2.00
CA ALA A 90 -24.04 -31.62 -0.63
C ALA A 90 -25.50 -32.09 -0.53
N GLN A 91 -25.77 -33.10 0.28
CA GLN A 91 -27.09 -33.70 0.43
C GLN A 91 -27.70 -33.52 1.81
N THR A 92 -26.93 -33.17 2.82
CA THR A 92 -27.41 -32.98 4.18
C THR A 92 -27.36 -31.51 4.58
N GLU A 93 -28.34 -31.08 5.39
CA GLU A 93 -28.42 -29.68 5.85
C GLU A 93 -27.18 -29.28 6.66
N VAL A 94 -26.66 -30.17 7.49
CA VAL A 94 -25.47 -29.89 8.29
C VAL A 94 -24.25 -29.59 7.39
N VAL A 95 -24.05 -30.41 6.36
CA VAL A 95 -22.93 -30.22 5.39
C VAL A 95 -23.16 -28.95 4.59
N ILE A 96 -24.38 -28.71 4.12
CA ILE A 96 -24.73 -27.52 3.35
C ILE A 96 -24.40 -26.26 4.15
N ASN A 97 -24.80 -26.21 5.43
CA ASN A 97 -24.55 -25.04 6.28
C ASN A 97 -23.07 -24.83 6.57
N ALA A 98 -22.29 -25.89 6.78
CA ALA A 98 -20.86 -25.81 6.98
C ALA A 98 -20.15 -25.25 5.73
N ILE A 99 -20.54 -25.71 4.55
CA ILE A 99 -19.95 -25.23 3.30
C ILE A 99 -20.34 -23.77 3.02
N LYS A 100 -21.57 -23.38 3.33
CA LYS A 100 -21.99 -21.97 3.22
C LYS A 100 -21.15 -21.05 4.07
N GLU A 101 -20.84 -21.46 5.31
CA GLU A 101 -19.97 -20.70 6.19
C GLU A 101 -18.56 -20.57 5.60
N ASP A 102 -18.01 -21.65 5.05
CA ASP A 102 -16.70 -21.63 4.39
C ASP A 102 -16.70 -20.69 3.18
N ILE A 103 -17.77 -20.67 2.40
CA ILE A 103 -17.90 -19.76 1.25
C ILE A 103 -17.95 -18.30 1.74
N GLU A 104 -18.70 -18.00 2.78
CA GLU A 104 -18.78 -16.67 3.37
C GLU A 104 -17.40 -16.20 3.87
N ASN A 105 -16.65 -17.09 4.52
CA ASN A 105 -15.29 -16.80 4.97
C ASN A 105 -14.35 -16.51 3.79
N CYS A 106 -14.48 -17.26 2.69
CA CYS A 106 -13.73 -16.98 1.47
C CYS A 106 -14.11 -15.61 0.87
N ASP A 107 -15.40 -15.27 0.86
CA ASP A 107 -15.85 -13.98 0.35
C ASP A 107 -15.27 -12.81 1.15
N GLU A 108 -15.20 -12.92 2.49
CA GLU A 108 -14.56 -11.93 3.35
C GLU A 108 -13.07 -11.80 3.04
N ALA A 109 -12.36 -12.92 2.94
CA ALA A 109 -10.93 -12.93 2.65
C ALA A 109 -10.64 -12.34 1.26
N ILE A 110 -11.48 -12.65 0.28
CA ILE A 110 -11.37 -12.09 -1.09
C ILE A 110 -11.54 -10.56 -1.05
N ALA A 111 -12.54 -10.07 -0.33
CA ALA A 111 -12.77 -8.62 -0.19
C ALA A 111 -11.59 -7.93 0.48
N ASP A 112 -11.04 -8.52 1.52
CA ASP A 112 -9.88 -7.98 2.24
C ASP A 112 -8.64 -7.92 1.35
N TRP A 113 -8.35 -8.97 0.58
CA TRP A 113 -7.21 -8.97 -0.34
C TRP A 113 -7.37 -7.95 -1.46
N LYS A 114 -8.58 -7.78 -1.99
CA LYS A 114 -8.85 -6.74 -2.99
C LYS A 114 -8.63 -5.34 -2.44
N GLU A 115 -9.03 -5.09 -1.20
CA GLU A 115 -8.82 -3.81 -0.53
C GLU A 115 -7.32 -3.53 -0.33
N GLU A 116 -6.57 -4.52 0.15
CA GLU A 116 -5.12 -4.41 0.32
C GLU A 116 -4.41 -4.12 -1.01
N ILE A 117 -4.78 -4.83 -2.06
CA ILE A 117 -4.21 -4.62 -3.40
C ILE A 117 -4.50 -3.19 -3.88
N ASN A 118 -5.72 -2.71 -3.72
CA ASN A 118 -6.10 -1.35 -4.12
C ASN A 118 -5.32 -0.29 -3.35
N THR A 119 -5.17 -0.47 -2.04
CA THR A 119 -4.44 0.46 -1.18
C THR A 119 -2.97 0.56 -1.60
N TRP A 120 -2.29 -0.56 -1.74
CA TRP A 120 -0.88 -0.58 -2.08
C TRP A 120 -0.61 -0.20 -3.54
N SER A 121 -1.53 -0.50 -4.44
CA SER A 121 -1.44 -0.05 -5.84
C SER A 121 -1.53 1.47 -5.93
N SER A 122 -2.37 2.09 -5.11
CA SER A 122 -2.44 3.56 -5.01
C SER A 122 -1.13 4.14 -4.48
N VAL A 123 -0.53 3.51 -3.46
CA VAL A 123 0.78 3.92 -2.92
C VAL A 123 1.86 3.80 -4.00
N GLU A 124 1.91 2.69 -4.71
CA GLU A 124 2.86 2.47 -5.80
C GLU A 124 2.75 3.57 -6.86
N SER A 125 1.52 3.91 -7.28
CA SER A 125 1.27 4.96 -8.26
C SER A 125 1.79 6.33 -7.79
N LYS A 126 1.58 6.66 -6.52
CA LYS A 126 2.06 7.92 -5.93
C LYS A 126 3.57 7.96 -5.87
N LEU A 127 4.21 6.84 -5.50
CA LEU A 127 5.66 6.76 -5.44
C LEU A 127 6.29 6.83 -6.83
N ASN A 128 5.68 6.22 -7.84
CA ASN A 128 6.12 6.34 -9.22
C ASN A 128 5.99 7.78 -9.72
N TYR A 129 4.96 8.49 -9.31
CA TYR A 129 4.79 9.91 -9.63
C TYR A 129 5.92 10.76 -9.01
N ILE A 130 6.25 10.49 -7.75
CA ILE A 130 7.39 11.14 -7.08
C ILE A 130 8.69 10.84 -7.83
N LEU A 131 8.91 9.57 -8.18
CA LEU A 131 10.10 9.16 -8.93
C LEU A 131 10.23 9.89 -10.26
N GLU A 132 9.13 10.06 -10.97
CA GLU A 132 9.11 10.80 -12.23
C GLU A 132 9.54 12.26 -12.02
N ILE A 133 9.03 12.91 -10.98
CA ILE A 133 9.37 14.31 -10.69
C ILE A 133 10.85 14.46 -10.33
N ILE A 134 11.40 13.58 -9.51
CA ILE A 134 12.78 13.71 -9.01
C ILE A 134 13.83 13.07 -9.92
N SER A 135 13.43 12.33 -10.97
CA SER A 135 14.36 11.59 -11.79
C SER A 135 15.35 12.48 -12.57
N GLU A 136 15.01 13.72 -12.83
CA GLU A 136 15.93 14.67 -13.48
C GLU A 136 16.95 15.23 -12.50
N ASN A 137 16.50 15.57 -11.29
CA ASN A 137 17.39 16.11 -10.26
C ASN A 137 16.80 15.92 -8.85
N SER A 138 17.20 14.85 -8.17
CA SER A 138 16.75 14.55 -6.81
C SER A 138 17.26 15.55 -5.77
N GLU A 139 18.34 16.28 -6.07
CA GLU A 139 18.89 17.28 -5.14
C GLU A 139 18.01 18.53 -5.01
N GLU A 140 17.15 18.77 -5.99
CA GLU A 140 16.23 19.91 -5.96
C GLU A 140 14.98 19.67 -5.09
N TRP A 141 14.72 18.44 -4.67
CA TRP A 141 13.48 18.09 -3.99
C TRP A 141 13.71 17.46 -2.63
N GLU A 142 12.87 17.86 -1.67
CA GLU A 142 12.75 17.24 -0.36
C GLU A 142 11.31 16.81 -0.10
N LEU A 143 11.15 15.68 0.56
CA LEU A 143 9.85 15.23 1.04
C LEU A 143 9.64 15.75 2.46
N GLU A 144 8.60 16.56 2.63
CA GLU A 144 8.18 17.05 3.95
C GLU A 144 6.88 16.36 4.35
N TYR A 145 6.68 16.22 5.67
CA TYR A 145 5.44 15.71 6.19
C TYR A 145 4.93 16.58 7.34
N SER A 146 3.63 16.58 7.53
CA SER A 146 2.99 17.23 8.66
C SER A 146 1.82 16.40 9.16
N ASN A 147 1.51 16.52 10.45
CA ASN A 147 0.33 15.91 11.01
C ASN A 147 -0.91 16.62 10.46
N ALA A 148 -1.82 15.83 9.95
CA ALA A 148 -3.08 16.37 9.46
C ALA A 148 -4.09 16.57 10.59
#